data_9332944a2a8f714698b5164ff842e096
#
_entry.id   9332944a2a8f714698b5164ff842e096
#
_cell.length_a   1.000
_cell.length_b   1.000
_cell.length_c   1.000
_cell.angle_alpha   90.00
_cell.angle_beta   90.00
_cell.angle_gamma   90.00
#
_symmetry.space_group_name_H-M   'P 1'
#
loop_
_entity.id
_entity.type
_entity.pdbx_description
1 polymer ?
#
loop_
_entity_poly.entity_id
_entity_poly.type
_entity_poly.pdbx_seq_one_letter_code
_entity_poly.pdbx_strand_id
1 'polypeptide(L)'
;GSDERRRFLDLVISQFDKNYLDTLIRYNKALAQRNALLKQEIKDAALYEIWEEQMSVTGEEIFKQRKSFLSTFIPVFQEFYTYISGGNESVGLSYRSHHEHGELFAQLAEVRERDRILGYTTRGSHKDELEMTLGEYPMKRIGSQGQNKTFLIALKLAQFDFLNRNGFTSPILLLDDIFDKLDSQRMERIISLVSEERFGQIFITDTNREYLDEIIRKTGHDFHLYQVIQGNIESYNNDTLPFSGEIK
;
A
#
# COMPACT_ATOMS: atom_id res chain seq x y z
N GLY A 1 -7.56 1.26 -7.65
CA GLY A 1 -8.99 1.12 -7.25
C GLY A 1 -9.14 0.58 -5.83
N SER A 2 -10.40 0.40 -5.38
CA SER A 2 -10.68 -0.13 -4.02
C SER A 2 -10.10 -1.52 -3.79
N ASP A 3 -10.10 -2.38 -4.81
CA ASP A 3 -9.51 -3.72 -4.73
C ASP A 3 -7.99 -3.66 -4.50
N GLU A 4 -7.28 -2.75 -5.13
CA GLU A 4 -5.84 -2.56 -4.95
C GLU A 4 -5.50 -2.10 -3.54
N ARG A 5 -6.31 -1.21 -2.95
CA ARG A 5 -6.12 -0.75 -1.58
C ARG A 5 -6.35 -1.85 -0.55
N ARG A 6 -7.40 -2.68 -0.74
CA ARG A 6 -7.58 -3.88 0.09
C ARG A 6 -6.43 -4.86 -0.07
N ARG A 7 -6.02 -5.12 -1.31
CA ARG A 7 -4.88 -5.99 -1.61
C ARG A 7 -3.58 -5.49 -0.95
N PHE A 8 -3.38 -4.18 -0.89
CA PHE A 8 -2.25 -3.60 -0.16
C PHE A 8 -2.29 -3.98 1.33
N LEU A 9 -3.44 -3.79 2.02
CA LEU A 9 -3.60 -4.19 3.42
C LEU A 9 -3.30 -5.68 3.60
N ASP A 10 -3.93 -6.52 2.78
CA ASP A 10 -3.81 -7.96 2.88
C ASP A 10 -2.38 -8.44 2.64
N LEU A 11 -1.68 -7.86 1.66
CA LEU A 11 -0.28 -8.19 1.39
C LEU A 11 0.63 -7.80 2.54
N VAL A 12 0.47 -6.60 3.10
CA VAL A 12 1.35 -6.13 4.18
C VAL A 12 1.14 -6.96 5.44
N ILE A 13 -0.11 -7.14 5.87
CA ILE A 13 -0.42 -7.88 7.11
C ILE A 13 -0.01 -9.36 6.98
N SER A 14 -0.27 -9.99 5.84
CA SER A 14 0.07 -11.41 5.62
C SER A 14 1.58 -11.70 5.64
N GLN A 15 2.45 -10.70 5.44
CA GLN A 15 3.90 -10.89 5.47
C GLN A 15 4.43 -11.11 6.89
N PHE A 16 3.75 -10.63 7.93
CA PHE A 16 4.18 -10.79 9.31
C PHE A 16 3.20 -11.58 10.18
N ASP A 17 1.94 -11.73 9.75
CA ASP A 17 0.91 -12.48 10.50
C ASP A 17 0.35 -13.64 9.69
N LYS A 18 0.83 -14.85 10.00
CA LYS A 18 0.35 -16.08 9.37
C LYS A 18 -1.12 -16.38 9.71
N ASN A 19 -1.57 -16.04 10.92
CA ASN A 19 -2.96 -16.28 11.32
C ASN A 19 -3.92 -15.43 10.52
N TYR A 20 -3.50 -14.18 10.21
CA TYR A 20 -4.25 -13.32 9.30
C TYR A 20 -4.38 -13.95 7.91
N LEU A 21 -3.28 -14.44 7.33
CA LEU A 21 -3.29 -15.11 6.03
C LEU A 21 -4.24 -16.32 6.01
N ASP A 22 -4.15 -17.18 7.03
CA ASP A 22 -5.02 -18.37 7.13
C ASP A 22 -6.50 -17.97 7.27
N THR A 23 -6.79 -16.90 8.00
CA THR A 23 -8.15 -16.36 8.16
C THR A 23 -8.67 -15.76 6.85
N LEU A 24 -7.83 -15.03 6.12
CA LEU A 24 -8.15 -14.47 4.81
C LEU A 24 -8.46 -15.56 3.77
N ILE A 25 -7.70 -16.65 3.76
CA ILE A 25 -7.95 -17.81 2.89
C ILE A 25 -9.31 -18.44 3.21
N ARG A 26 -9.63 -18.64 4.51
CA ARG A 26 -10.92 -19.19 4.93
C ARG A 26 -12.08 -18.28 4.55
N TYR A 27 -11.94 -16.98 4.76
CA TYR A 27 -12.93 -15.98 4.36
C TYR A 27 -13.20 -16.00 2.86
N ASN A 28 -12.15 -15.99 2.05
CA ASN A 28 -12.26 -16.01 0.59
C ASN A 28 -12.90 -17.31 0.07
N LYS A 29 -12.61 -18.45 0.70
CA LYS A 29 -13.28 -19.72 0.40
C LYS A 29 -14.80 -19.64 0.71
N ALA A 30 -15.18 -19.13 1.87
CA ALA A 30 -16.58 -18.98 2.24
C ALA A 30 -17.33 -18.02 1.30
N LEU A 31 -16.69 -16.89 0.95
CA LEU A 31 -17.22 -15.93 -0.04
C LEU A 31 -17.43 -16.57 -1.42
N ALA A 32 -16.47 -17.38 -1.88
CA ALA A 32 -16.59 -18.09 -3.15
C ALA A 32 -17.75 -19.08 -3.16
N GLN A 33 -17.94 -19.84 -2.06
CA GLN A 33 -19.02 -20.78 -1.91
C GLN A 33 -20.40 -20.07 -1.84
N ARG A 34 -20.51 -18.99 -1.06
CA ARG A 34 -21.74 -18.18 -1.04
C ARG A 34 -22.06 -17.62 -2.42
N ASN A 35 -21.07 -17.09 -3.15
CA ASN A 35 -21.26 -16.60 -4.51
C ASN A 35 -21.66 -17.71 -5.49
N ALA A 36 -21.20 -18.95 -5.32
CA ALA A 36 -21.64 -20.08 -6.11
C ALA A 36 -23.12 -20.40 -5.88
N LEU A 37 -23.60 -20.39 -4.63
CA LEU A 37 -25.02 -20.57 -4.32
C LEU A 37 -25.88 -19.47 -4.95
N LEU A 38 -25.42 -18.21 -4.89
CA LEU A 38 -26.12 -17.06 -5.49
C LEU A 38 -26.26 -17.22 -7.01
N LYS A 39 -25.18 -17.61 -7.68
CA LYS A 39 -25.18 -17.82 -9.17
C LYS A 39 -26.05 -18.99 -9.61
N GLN A 40 -26.19 -20.01 -8.76
CA GLN A 40 -27.03 -21.17 -9.01
C GLN A 40 -28.48 -20.94 -8.59
N GLU A 41 -28.82 -19.75 -8.10
CA GLU A 41 -30.15 -19.36 -7.64
C GLU A 41 -30.72 -20.31 -6.57
N ILE A 42 -29.86 -20.91 -5.75
CA ILE A 42 -30.26 -21.80 -4.65
C ILE A 42 -31.14 -21.02 -3.68
N LYS A 43 -32.26 -21.63 -3.26
CA LYS A 43 -33.23 -21.01 -2.34
C LYS A 43 -33.13 -21.50 -0.92
N ASP A 44 -32.39 -22.59 -0.66
CA ASP A 44 -32.23 -23.17 0.65
C ASP A 44 -31.41 -22.25 1.56
N ALA A 45 -32.09 -21.67 2.56
CA ALA A 45 -31.46 -20.75 3.50
C ALA A 45 -30.36 -21.41 4.33
N ALA A 46 -30.53 -22.68 4.72
CA ALA A 46 -29.54 -23.38 5.54
C ALA A 46 -28.18 -23.53 4.88
N LEU A 47 -28.14 -23.66 3.55
CA LEU A 47 -26.88 -23.70 2.80
C LEU A 47 -26.13 -22.35 2.82
N TYR A 48 -26.85 -21.23 2.84
CA TYR A 48 -26.25 -19.91 2.97
C TYR A 48 -25.72 -19.69 4.39
N GLU A 49 -26.46 -20.06 5.40
CA GLU A 49 -26.12 -19.85 6.81
C GLU A 49 -24.75 -20.41 7.18
N ILE A 50 -24.40 -21.58 6.63
CA ILE A 50 -23.08 -22.21 6.83
C ILE A 50 -21.94 -21.27 6.40
N TRP A 51 -22.06 -20.70 5.19
CA TRP A 51 -21.03 -19.85 4.65
C TRP A 51 -21.09 -18.41 5.19
N GLU A 52 -22.27 -17.92 5.50
CA GLU A 52 -22.48 -16.61 6.11
C GLU A 52 -21.92 -16.58 7.55
N GLU A 53 -22.09 -17.65 8.34
CA GLU A 53 -21.45 -17.81 9.64
C GLU A 53 -19.92 -17.82 9.50
N GLN A 54 -19.39 -18.62 8.58
CA GLN A 54 -17.96 -18.67 8.33
C GLN A 54 -17.41 -17.29 7.89
N MET A 55 -18.13 -16.57 7.02
CA MET A 55 -17.77 -15.20 6.60
C MET A 55 -17.85 -14.22 7.76
N SER A 56 -18.82 -14.34 8.65
CA SER A 56 -18.99 -13.47 9.81
C SER A 56 -17.83 -13.61 10.78
N VAL A 57 -17.50 -14.83 11.19
CA VAL A 57 -16.42 -15.11 12.14
C VAL A 57 -15.06 -14.69 11.56
N THR A 58 -14.75 -15.12 10.34
CA THR A 58 -13.45 -14.80 9.73
C THR A 58 -13.36 -13.32 9.33
N GLY A 59 -14.47 -12.71 8.91
CA GLY A 59 -14.53 -11.30 8.56
C GLY A 59 -14.32 -10.39 9.76
N GLU A 60 -14.88 -10.74 10.93
CA GLU A 60 -14.66 -10.02 12.19
C GLU A 60 -13.17 -10.02 12.58
N GLU A 61 -12.49 -11.16 12.44
CA GLU A 61 -11.06 -11.25 12.71
C GLU A 61 -10.23 -10.40 11.72
N ILE A 62 -10.54 -10.44 10.42
CA ILE A 62 -9.93 -9.60 9.40
C ILE A 62 -10.11 -8.10 9.73
N PHE A 63 -11.32 -7.71 10.14
CA PHE A 63 -11.63 -6.34 10.52
C PHE A 63 -10.77 -5.87 11.69
N LYS A 64 -10.68 -6.66 12.77
CA LYS A 64 -9.85 -6.36 13.95
C LYS A 64 -8.38 -6.20 13.59
N GLN A 65 -7.85 -7.12 12.80
CA GLN A 65 -6.43 -7.10 12.39
C GLN A 65 -6.11 -5.90 11.48
N ARG A 66 -6.96 -5.59 10.49
CA ARG A 66 -6.79 -4.41 9.65
C ARG A 66 -6.86 -3.12 10.46
N LYS A 67 -7.79 -3.02 11.40
CA LYS A 67 -7.93 -1.84 12.28
C LYS A 67 -6.72 -1.68 13.20
N SER A 68 -6.23 -2.76 13.79
CA SER A 68 -5.02 -2.78 14.61
C SER A 68 -3.78 -2.35 13.81
N PHE A 69 -3.57 -2.94 12.62
CA PHE A 69 -2.49 -2.55 11.72
C PHE A 69 -2.55 -1.06 11.38
N LEU A 70 -3.69 -0.55 10.95
CA LEU A 70 -3.86 0.83 10.53
C LEU A 70 -3.64 1.82 11.68
N SER A 71 -3.96 1.46 12.92
CA SER A 71 -3.72 2.33 14.09
C SER A 71 -2.24 2.63 14.31
N THR A 72 -1.34 1.73 13.94
CA THR A 72 0.13 1.90 14.02
C THR A 72 0.74 2.41 12.72
N PHE A 73 0.16 2.03 11.58
CA PHE A 73 0.65 2.36 10.26
C PHE A 73 0.39 3.82 9.87
N ILE A 74 -0.81 4.34 10.16
CA ILE A 74 -1.23 5.69 9.74
C ILE A 74 -0.30 6.79 10.28
N PRO A 75 0.09 6.81 11.58
CA PRO A 75 1.02 7.83 12.08
C PRO A 75 2.36 7.83 11.35
N VAL A 76 2.93 6.66 11.07
CA VAL A 76 4.20 6.52 10.35
C VAL A 76 4.08 7.01 8.90
N PHE A 77 2.99 6.64 8.23
CA PHE A 77 2.69 7.14 6.89
C PHE A 77 2.58 8.67 6.85
N GLN A 78 1.87 9.26 7.82
CA GLN A 78 1.70 10.71 7.91
C GLN A 78 3.02 11.43 8.20
N GLU A 79 3.88 10.86 9.04
CA GLU A 79 5.23 11.37 9.30
C GLU A 79 6.05 11.46 8.02
N PHE A 80 6.12 10.37 7.24
CA PHE A 80 6.85 10.35 5.97
C PHE A 80 6.27 11.33 4.95
N TYR A 81 4.96 11.38 4.82
CA TYR A 81 4.33 12.32 3.91
C TYR A 81 4.61 13.78 4.30
N THR A 82 4.47 14.12 5.57
CA THR A 82 4.73 15.47 6.10
C THR A 82 6.17 15.87 5.84
N TYR A 83 7.13 14.97 6.09
CA TYR A 83 8.54 15.23 5.82
C TYR A 83 8.78 15.51 4.33
N ILE A 84 8.30 14.64 3.44
CA ILE A 84 8.52 14.77 1.99
C ILE A 84 7.83 16.03 1.42
N SER A 85 6.60 16.33 1.85
CA SER A 85 5.84 17.49 1.39
C SER A 85 6.29 18.84 1.99
N GLY A 86 7.13 18.79 3.05
CA GLY A 86 7.59 19.98 3.76
C GLY A 86 6.56 20.58 4.74
N GLY A 87 5.61 19.76 5.19
CA GLY A 87 4.65 20.15 6.23
C GLY A 87 3.47 20.99 5.75
N ASN A 88 3.38 21.29 4.46
CA ASN A 88 2.35 22.20 3.93
C ASN A 88 1.04 21.49 3.53
N GLU A 89 1.01 20.17 3.62
CA GLU A 89 -0.10 19.34 3.15
C GLU A 89 -0.51 18.35 4.24
N SER A 90 -1.82 18.20 4.45
CA SER A 90 -2.37 17.21 5.39
C SER A 90 -2.95 16.04 4.60
N VAL A 91 -2.56 14.82 4.94
CA VAL A 91 -3.09 13.60 4.34
C VAL A 91 -3.70 12.69 5.37
N GLY A 92 -4.69 11.91 4.94
CA GLY A 92 -5.38 10.94 5.77
C GLY A 92 -5.58 9.60 5.09
N LEU A 93 -5.62 8.57 5.95
CA LEU A 93 -6.12 7.24 5.63
C LEU A 93 -7.25 6.94 6.61
N SER A 94 -8.43 6.57 6.10
CA SER A 94 -9.54 6.12 6.95
C SER A 94 -10.07 4.80 6.45
N TYR A 95 -10.34 3.88 7.38
CA TYR A 95 -10.82 2.54 7.09
C TYR A 95 -12.30 2.45 7.40
N ARG A 96 -13.08 1.95 6.44
CA ARG A 96 -14.51 1.71 6.57
C ARG A 96 -14.83 0.26 6.30
N SER A 97 -15.65 -0.33 7.14
CA SER A 97 -16.08 -1.72 7.02
C SER A 97 -17.56 -1.88 7.39
N HIS A 98 -18.20 -2.88 6.79
CA HIS A 98 -19.54 -3.28 7.19
C HIS A 98 -19.59 -3.78 8.63
N HIS A 99 -18.49 -4.29 9.18
CA HIS A 99 -18.39 -4.72 10.58
C HIS A 99 -18.59 -3.57 11.60
N GLU A 100 -18.47 -2.31 11.17
CA GLU A 100 -18.77 -1.15 12.03
C GLU A 100 -20.27 -0.95 12.27
N HIS A 101 -21.12 -1.62 11.50
CA HIS A 101 -22.58 -1.47 11.51
C HIS A 101 -23.32 -2.65 12.13
N GLY A 102 -22.63 -3.51 12.84
CA GLY A 102 -23.20 -4.69 13.52
C GLY A 102 -22.72 -6.03 12.96
N GLU A 103 -23.32 -7.11 13.43
CA GLU A 103 -22.93 -8.46 13.06
C GLU A 103 -23.09 -8.73 11.56
N LEU A 104 -22.03 -9.21 10.92
CA LEU A 104 -22.04 -9.46 9.48
C LEU A 104 -23.02 -10.57 9.09
N PHE A 105 -23.21 -11.58 9.94
CA PHE A 105 -24.17 -12.66 9.70
C PHE A 105 -25.59 -12.12 9.45
N ALA A 106 -26.07 -11.26 10.36
CA ALA A 106 -27.38 -10.62 10.22
C ALA A 106 -27.47 -9.76 8.94
N GLN A 107 -26.43 -9.00 8.65
CA GLN A 107 -26.38 -8.16 7.46
C GLN A 107 -26.39 -8.99 6.15
N LEU A 108 -25.72 -10.14 6.12
CA LEU A 108 -25.72 -11.04 4.96
C LEU A 108 -27.08 -11.68 4.74
N ALA A 109 -27.77 -12.10 5.84
CA ALA A 109 -29.12 -12.62 5.77
C ALA A 109 -30.12 -11.58 5.24
N GLU A 110 -30.03 -10.32 5.69
CA GLU A 110 -30.88 -9.19 5.25
C GLU A 110 -30.76 -8.95 3.74
N VAL A 111 -29.54 -8.98 3.18
CA VAL A 111 -29.30 -8.65 1.77
C VAL A 111 -29.35 -9.86 0.84
N ARG A 112 -29.64 -11.05 1.33
CA ARG A 112 -29.56 -12.32 0.57
C ARG A 112 -30.39 -12.29 -0.71
N GLU A 113 -31.64 -11.80 -0.65
CA GLU A 113 -32.49 -11.70 -1.86
C GLU A 113 -31.93 -10.72 -2.88
N ARG A 114 -31.40 -9.58 -2.44
CA ARG A 114 -30.71 -8.64 -3.32
C ARG A 114 -29.46 -9.25 -3.96
N ASP A 115 -28.66 -9.95 -3.15
CA ASP A 115 -27.44 -10.63 -3.64
C ASP A 115 -27.75 -11.72 -4.65
N ARG A 116 -28.90 -12.43 -4.51
CA ARG A 116 -29.38 -13.42 -5.48
C ARG A 116 -29.69 -12.78 -6.83
N ILE A 117 -30.35 -11.63 -6.84
CA ILE A 117 -30.65 -10.90 -8.07
C ILE A 117 -29.36 -10.44 -8.74
N LEU A 118 -28.36 -10.01 -7.96
CA LEU A 118 -27.08 -9.51 -8.47
C LEU A 118 -26.09 -10.63 -8.83
N GLY A 119 -26.27 -11.85 -8.29
CA GLY A 119 -25.38 -12.99 -8.48
C GLY A 119 -24.05 -12.90 -7.71
N TYR A 120 -23.91 -11.96 -6.75
CA TYR A 120 -22.71 -11.81 -5.94
C TYR A 120 -23.00 -11.18 -4.58
N THR A 121 -22.10 -11.39 -3.63
CA THR A 121 -22.18 -10.89 -2.26
C THR A 121 -21.84 -9.39 -2.21
N THR A 122 -22.73 -8.59 -1.62
CA THR A 122 -22.59 -7.11 -1.54
C THR A 122 -22.09 -6.60 -0.19
N ARG A 123 -22.03 -7.43 0.85
CA ARG A 123 -21.58 -7.08 2.20
C ARG A 123 -20.42 -7.95 2.67
N GLY A 124 -19.54 -7.40 3.50
CA GLY A 124 -18.42 -8.11 4.13
C GLY A 124 -17.05 -7.49 3.84
N SER A 125 -15.99 -8.10 4.41
CA SER A 125 -14.62 -7.56 4.40
C SER A 125 -14.01 -7.38 2.99
N HIS A 126 -14.52 -8.11 1.99
CA HIS A 126 -14.16 -7.91 0.57
C HIS A 126 -14.75 -6.64 -0.04
N LYS A 127 -15.58 -5.91 0.69
CA LYS A 127 -16.15 -4.59 0.34
C LYS A 127 -15.62 -3.45 1.20
N ASP A 128 -14.71 -3.75 2.12
CA ASP A 128 -14.08 -2.72 2.94
C ASP A 128 -13.39 -1.67 2.06
N GLU A 129 -13.28 -0.46 2.59
CA GLU A 129 -12.68 0.66 1.89
C GLU A 129 -11.58 1.30 2.74
N LEU A 130 -10.42 1.54 2.12
CA LEU A 130 -9.37 2.40 2.65
C LEU A 130 -9.42 3.72 1.89
N GLU A 131 -10.04 4.71 2.49
CA GLU A 131 -10.15 6.05 1.92
C GLU A 131 -8.83 6.80 2.08
N MET A 132 -8.42 7.49 1.02
CA MET A 132 -7.21 8.31 0.96
C MET A 132 -7.62 9.75 0.75
N THR A 133 -7.19 10.66 1.63
CA THR A 133 -7.56 12.07 1.57
C THR A 133 -6.36 13.00 1.52
N LEU A 134 -6.56 14.16 0.91
CA LEU A 134 -5.71 15.34 0.99
C LEU A 134 -6.58 16.45 1.61
N GLY A 135 -6.25 16.90 2.83
CA GLY A 135 -7.17 17.65 3.63
C GLY A 135 -8.48 16.87 3.85
N GLU A 136 -9.60 17.51 3.60
CA GLU A 136 -10.95 16.93 3.73
C GLU A 136 -11.47 16.23 2.46
N TYR A 137 -10.71 16.26 1.37
CA TYR A 137 -11.18 15.79 0.07
C TYR A 137 -10.51 14.47 -0.35
N PRO A 138 -11.20 13.62 -1.12
CA PRO A 138 -10.60 12.42 -1.68
C PRO A 138 -9.39 12.74 -2.54
N MET A 139 -8.24 12.14 -2.22
CA MET A 139 -6.97 12.32 -2.91
C MET A 139 -7.08 12.18 -4.43
N LYS A 140 -7.86 11.21 -4.90
CA LYS A 140 -8.10 10.95 -6.33
C LYS A 140 -8.73 12.13 -7.06
N ARG A 141 -9.46 13.01 -6.36
CA ARG A 141 -10.19 14.13 -6.97
C ARG A 141 -9.36 15.40 -7.12
N ILE A 142 -8.53 15.68 -6.13
CA ILE A 142 -7.87 16.98 -6.02
C ILE A 142 -6.34 16.89 -6.02
N GLY A 143 -5.78 15.70 -5.82
CA GLY A 143 -4.33 15.51 -5.76
C GLY A 143 -3.66 15.77 -7.11
N SER A 144 -2.67 16.67 -7.15
CA SER A 144 -1.78 16.83 -8.30
C SER A 144 -0.97 15.55 -8.55
N GLN A 145 -0.33 15.45 -9.70
CA GLN A 145 0.52 14.30 -10.03
C GLN A 145 1.65 14.12 -9.00
N GLY A 146 2.33 15.22 -8.62
CA GLY A 146 3.39 15.19 -7.60
C GLY A 146 2.87 14.80 -6.22
N GLN A 147 1.69 15.29 -5.81
CA GLN A 147 1.06 14.91 -4.55
C GLN A 147 0.68 13.43 -4.51
N ASN A 148 0.06 12.92 -5.58
CA ASN A 148 -0.27 11.49 -5.69
C ASN A 148 0.99 10.61 -5.62
N LYS A 149 2.08 11.03 -6.29
CA LYS A 149 3.36 10.31 -6.25
C LYS A 149 3.98 10.35 -4.86
N THR A 150 4.03 11.51 -4.21
CA THR A 150 4.47 11.66 -2.82
C THR A 150 3.69 10.76 -1.87
N PHE A 151 2.37 10.70 -2.05
CA PHE A 151 1.49 9.84 -1.26
C PHE A 151 1.86 8.36 -1.40
N LEU A 152 2.08 7.90 -2.64
CA LEU A 152 2.47 6.52 -2.91
C LEU A 152 3.85 6.20 -2.32
N ILE A 153 4.82 7.11 -2.45
CA ILE A 153 6.17 6.94 -1.89
C ILE A 153 6.10 6.86 -0.37
N ALA A 154 5.41 7.81 0.28
CA ALA A 154 5.23 7.79 1.73
C ALA A 154 4.56 6.49 2.23
N LEU A 155 3.58 5.99 1.48
CA LEU A 155 2.91 4.72 1.77
C LEU A 155 3.90 3.53 1.69
N LYS A 156 4.78 3.52 0.68
CA LYS A 156 5.80 2.49 0.51
C LYS A 156 6.90 2.55 1.56
N LEU A 157 7.33 3.74 1.94
CA LEU A 157 8.30 3.93 3.02
C LEU A 157 7.72 3.50 4.37
N ALA A 158 6.45 3.83 4.65
CA ALA A 158 5.76 3.35 5.84
C ALA A 158 5.59 1.81 5.83
N GLN A 159 5.31 1.22 4.68
CA GLN A 159 5.29 -0.24 4.52
C GLN A 159 6.64 -0.85 4.86
N PHE A 160 7.72 -0.30 4.31
CA PHE A 160 9.08 -0.74 4.59
C PHE A 160 9.40 -0.67 6.09
N ASP A 161 9.18 0.50 6.70
CA ASP A 161 9.45 0.73 8.12
C ASP A 161 8.66 -0.23 9.01
N PHE A 162 7.39 -0.45 8.69
CA PHE A 162 6.53 -1.38 9.41
C PHE A 162 7.04 -2.82 9.30
N LEU A 163 7.40 -3.29 8.10
CA LEU A 163 7.93 -4.63 7.89
C LEU A 163 9.32 -4.81 8.52
N ASN A 164 10.16 -3.78 8.50
CA ASN A 164 11.47 -3.82 9.12
C ASN A 164 11.39 -3.97 10.66
N ARG A 165 10.39 -3.35 11.29
CA ARG A 165 10.16 -3.44 12.75
C ARG A 165 9.50 -4.75 13.19
N ASN A 166 8.64 -5.33 12.35
CA ASN A 166 7.80 -6.48 12.71
C ASN A 166 8.18 -7.78 11.99
N GLY A 167 9.04 -7.71 10.97
CA GLY A 167 9.46 -8.85 10.18
C GLY A 167 10.67 -9.58 10.78
N PHE A 168 10.91 -10.82 10.30
CA PHE A 168 12.05 -11.63 10.69
C PHE A 168 13.35 -11.27 9.96
N THR A 169 13.24 -10.54 8.84
CA THR A 169 14.36 -10.13 7.98
C THR A 169 14.19 -8.68 7.58
N SER A 170 15.32 -7.97 7.46
CA SER A 170 15.28 -6.59 6.94
C SER A 170 14.89 -6.60 5.47
N PRO A 171 13.85 -5.85 5.07
CA PRO A 171 13.44 -5.80 3.68
C PRO A 171 14.47 -5.02 2.82
N ILE A 172 14.48 -5.26 1.51
CA ILE A 172 15.21 -4.46 0.53
C ILE A 172 14.22 -3.45 -0.09
N LEU A 173 14.59 -2.17 -0.12
CA LEU A 173 13.76 -1.12 -0.71
C LEU A 173 14.11 -0.96 -2.20
N LEU A 174 13.10 -1.14 -3.05
CA LEU A 174 13.22 -0.92 -4.49
C LEU A 174 12.38 0.31 -4.88
N LEU A 175 13.03 1.33 -5.43
CA LEU A 175 12.41 2.58 -5.85
C LEU A 175 12.63 2.77 -7.36
N ASP A 176 11.60 2.45 -8.14
CA ASP A 176 11.67 2.47 -9.59
C ASP A 176 11.00 3.72 -10.16
N ASP A 177 11.76 4.50 -10.96
CA ASP A 177 11.31 5.72 -11.63
C ASP A 177 10.55 6.69 -10.71
N ILE A 178 11.09 6.90 -9.50
CA ILE A 178 10.34 7.63 -8.45
C ILE A 178 10.37 9.14 -8.62
N PHE A 179 11.34 9.70 -9.35
CA PHE A 179 11.53 11.13 -9.41
C PHE A 179 10.73 11.83 -10.52
N ASP A 180 10.16 11.08 -11.48
CA ASP A 180 9.25 11.66 -12.47
C ASP A 180 8.13 12.46 -11.81
N LYS A 181 7.91 13.70 -12.25
CA LYS A 181 6.84 14.61 -11.76
C LYS A 181 6.96 15.07 -10.30
N LEU A 182 8.11 14.89 -9.68
CA LEU A 182 8.44 15.49 -8.39
C LEU A 182 9.28 16.76 -8.60
N ASP A 183 9.07 17.74 -7.74
CA ASP A 183 9.95 18.90 -7.65
C ASP A 183 11.28 18.54 -6.95
N SER A 184 12.30 19.38 -7.13
CA SER A 184 13.65 19.16 -6.59
C SER A 184 13.67 19.05 -5.06
N GLN A 185 12.82 19.79 -4.37
CA GLN A 185 12.76 19.76 -2.90
C GLN A 185 12.23 18.43 -2.37
N ARG A 186 11.18 17.88 -3.02
CA ARG A 186 10.66 16.55 -2.67
C ARG A 186 11.66 15.45 -2.96
N MET A 187 12.36 15.53 -4.10
CA MET A 187 13.43 14.59 -4.45
C MET A 187 14.55 14.59 -3.40
N GLU A 188 15.05 15.78 -3.04
CA GLU A 188 16.10 15.92 -2.02
C GLU A 188 15.68 15.34 -0.67
N ARG A 189 14.44 15.59 -0.23
CA ARG A 189 13.92 15.04 1.02
C ARG A 189 13.76 13.52 0.97
N ILE A 190 13.31 12.96 -0.15
CA ILE A 190 13.20 11.50 -0.31
C ILE A 190 14.58 10.86 -0.23
N ILE A 191 15.58 11.38 -0.95
CA ILE A 191 16.95 10.84 -0.92
C ILE A 191 17.54 10.96 0.50
N SER A 192 17.41 12.12 1.13
CA SER A 192 17.87 12.32 2.52
C SER A 192 17.24 11.29 3.46
N LEU A 193 15.93 11.08 3.33
CA LEU A 193 15.18 10.15 4.18
C LEU A 193 15.61 8.69 3.98
N VAL A 194 15.72 8.25 2.73
CA VAL A 194 16.10 6.85 2.44
C VAL A 194 17.58 6.57 2.70
N SER A 195 18.42 7.61 2.79
CA SER A 195 19.83 7.48 3.18
C SER A 195 20.03 7.23 4.69
N GLU A 196 18.97 7.31 5.52
CA GLU A 196 19.10 6.96 6.93
C GLU A 196 19.37 5.46 7.10
N GLU A 197 20.21 5.10 8.08
CA GLU A 197 20.63 3.70 8.34
C GLU A 197 19.47 2.71 8.50
N ARG A 198 18.30 3.18 8.94
CA ARG A 198 17.10 2.33 9.13
C ARG A 198 16.59 1.69 7.85
N PHE A 199 16.90 2.24 6.67
CA PHE A 199 16.43 1.69 5.40
C PHE A 199 17.31 0.56 4.84
N GLY A 200 18.52 0.34 5.38
CA GLY A 200 19.39 -0.74 4.95
C GLY A 200 19.75 -0.67 3.47
N GLN A 201 19.54 -1.74 2.71
CA GLN A 201 19.88 -1.80 1.30
C GLN A 201 18.75 -1.24 0.42
N ILE A 202 19.11 -0.31 -0.46
CA ILE A 202 18.17 0.39 -1.35
C ILE A 202 18.67 0.31 -2.79
N PHE A 203 17.75 0.06 -3.72
CA PHE A 203 17.97 0.21 -5.15
C PHE A 203 17.06 1.30 -5.69
N ILE A 204 17.65 2.25 -6.41
CA ILE A 204 16.92 3.36 -7.03
C ILE A 204 17.20 3.30 -8.53
N THR A 205 16.15 3.35 -9.35
CA THR A 205 16.25 3.52 -10.78
C THR A 205 15.68 4.87 -11.20
N ASP A 206 16.31 5.53 -12.16
CA ASP A 206 15.80 6.76 -12.77
C ASP A 206 16.39 6.96 -14.16
N THR A 207 15.67 7.68 -15.00
CA THR A 207 16.13 8.06 -16.35
C THR A 207 16.85 9.40 -16.37
N ASN A 208 16.68 10.23 -15.35
CA ASN A 208 17.27 11.57 -15.24
C ASN A 208 18.49 11.57 -14.32
N ARG A 209 19.66 11.39 -14.92
CA ARG A 209 20.95 11.24 -14.24
C ARG A 209 21.43 12.48 -13.49
N GLU A 210 21.32 13.67 -14.09
CA GLU A 210 22.00 14.86 -13.60
C GLU A 210 21.60 15.27 -12.18
N TYR A 211 20.30 15.18 -11.87
CA TYR A 211 19.79 15.49 -10.55
C TYR A 211 20.15 14.44 -9.49
N LEU A 212 20.15 13.18 -9.86
CA LEU A 212 20.40 12.09 -8.93
C LEU A 212 21.83 12.13 -8.39
N ASP A 213 22.82 12.33 -9.26
CA ASP A 213 24.24 12.39 -8.90
C ASP A 213 24.51 13.53 -7.91
N GLU A 214 23.92 14.70 -8.13
CA GLU A 214 24.11 15.85 -7.24
C GLU A 214 23.53 15.63 -5.86
N ILE A 215 22.31 15.09 -5.79
CA ILE A 215 21.62 14.87 -4.52
C ILE A 215 22.30 13.77 -3.71
N ILE A 216 22.66 12.63 -4.34
CA ILE A 216 23.30 11.51 -3.63
C ILE A 216 24.65 11.93 -3.05
N ARG A 217 25.45 12.70 -3.77
CA ARG A 217 26.72 13.22 -3.25
C ARG A 217 26.56 14.10 -2.02
N LYS A 218 25.47 14.86 -1.93
CA LYS A 218 25.16 15.70 -0.74
C LYS A 218 24.84 14.89 0.51
N THR A 219 24.41 13.63 0.36
CA THR A 219 24.07 12.80 1.52
C THR A 219 25.29 12.27 2.28
N GLY A 220 26.47 12.20 1.64
CA GLY A 220 27.70 11.68 2.24
C GLY A 220 27.73 10.19 2.54
N HIS A 221 26.75 9.42 2.04
CA HIS A 221 26.69 7.97 2.19
C HIS A 221 27.39 7.24 1.04
N ASP A 222 27.86 6.02 1.30
CA ASP A 222 28.42 5.14 0.28
C ASP A 222 27.34 4.69 -0.69
N PHE A 223 27.61 4.81 -1.98
CA PHE A 223 26.71 4.34 -3.05
C PHE A 223 27.50 3.78 -4.23
N HIS A 224 26.85 2.89 -4.97
CA HIS A 224 27.33 2.38 -6.24
C HIS A 224 26.42 2.84 -7.37
N LEU A 225 26.99 3.42 -8.41
CA LEU A 225 26.25 3.85 -9.58
C LEU A 225 26.44 2.85 -10.72
N TYR A 226 25.33 2.47 -11.33
CA TYR A 226 25.30 1.58 -12.49
C TYR A 226 24.54 2.24 -13.63
N GLN A 227 25.05 2.10 -14.85
CA GLN A 227 24.34 2.50 -16.05
C GLN A 227 23.87 1.26 -16.80
N VAL A 228 22.62 1.29 -17.26
CA VAL A 228 22.05 0.21 -18.09
C VAL A 228 21.98 0.68 -19.53
N ILE A 229 22.80 0.06 -20.42
CA ILE A 229 22.86 0.37 -21.85
C ILE A 229 22.51 -0.89 -22.64
N GLN A 230 21.42 -0.87 -23.37
CA GLN A 230 20.96 -2.01 -24.20
C GLN A 230 20.92 -3.35 -23.43
N GLY A 231 20.50 -3.31 -22.16
CA GLY A 231 20.41 -4.49 -21.29
C GLY A 231 21.71 -4.89 -20.61
N ASN A 232 22.84 -4.23 -20.87
CA ASN A 232 24.10 -4.43 -20.17
C ASN A 232 24.23 -3.46 -19.00
N ILE A 233 24.78 -3.95 -17.87
CA ILE A 233 25.01 -3.16 -16.66
C ILE A 233 26.50 -2.79 -16.62
N GLU A 234 26.79 -1.50 -16.60
CA GLU A 234 28.15 -0.97 -16.48
C GLU A 234 28.27 -0.24 -15.12
N SER A 235 29.31 -0.58 -14.36
CA SER A 235 29.62 0.09 -13.09
C SER A 235 30.34 1.40 -13.36
N TYR A 236 29.87 2.49 -12.75
CA TYR A 236 30.59 3.76 -12.74
C TYR A 236 31.44 3.88 -11.49
N ASN A 237 32.75 4.11 -11.67
CA ASN A 237 33.62 4.53 -10.57
C ASN A 237 33.33 5.99 -10.20
N ASN A 238 33.18 6.26 -8.91
CA ASN A 238 32.90 7.61 -8.37
C ASN A 238 33.92 8.68 -8.79
N ASP A 239 35.14 8.25 -9.20
CA ASP A 239 36.25 9.16 -9.59
C ASP A 239 36.16 9.64 -11.05
N THR A 240 35.28 9.10 -11.90
CA THR A 240 35.22 9.35 -13.34
C THR A 240 34.01 10.13 -13.82
N LEU A 241 33.25 10.78 -12.91
CA LEU A 241 32.13 11.61 -13.32
C LEU A 241 32.65 12.90 -13.97
N PRO A 242 32.36 13.15 -15.25
CA PRO A 242 32.77 14.37 -15.89
C PRO A 242 32.09 15.56 -15.21
N PHE A 243 32.88 16.53 -14.79
CA PHE A 243 32.40 17.84 -14.38
C PHE A 243 31.50 18.42 -15.47
N SER A 244 30.35 18.91 -15.05
CA SER A 244 29.46 19.71 -15.88
C SER A 244 30.23 20.87 -16.54
N GLY A 245 30.32 20.85 -17.82
CA GLY A 245 30.90 21.97 -18.56
C GLY A 245 31.20 21.59 -20.01
N GLU A 246 30.33 22.00 -20.87
CA GLU A 246 30.39 22.16 -22.32
C GLU A 246 29.34 21.33 -23.09
N ILE A 247 28.15 21.90 -23.10
CA ILE A 247 27.22 21.70 -24.21
C ILE A 247 27.72 22.58 -25.35
N LYS A 248 28.20 21.94 -26.42
CA LYS A 248 28.27 22.54 -27.76
C LYS A 248 27.04 22.16 -28.55
#